data_3294d98bf0376a928285a890daffc66d
#
_entry.id   3294d98bf0376a928285a890daffc66d
#
_cell.length_a   1.000
_cell.length_b   1.000
_cell.length_c   1.000
_cell.angle_alpha   90.00
_cell.angle_beta   90.00
_cell.angle_gamma   90.00
#
_symmetry.space_group_name_H-M   'P 1'
#
loop_
_entity.id
_entity.type
_entity.pdbx_description
1 polymer ?
#
loop_
_entity_poly.entity_id
_entity_poly.type
_entity_poly.pdbx_seq_one_letter_code
_entity_poly.pdbx_strand_id
1 'polypeptide(L)'
;MTRQQLAEQIFSKKTYLCVGLDTDPEKLPKHLQDNPDKIFEFNKAIIDATRDFCVAYKINTAFYEAQGLRGWESMERTVNYIPTTHFKIADAKRGDIGNTSAQYAKAFFETLNFDAITVAPYMGEDSIRPFLAYENKWTIVLGLTSNEGAKDFELRKLTRETTVGIESAELALDVGSHQTEYLYERVLKKVAGWGTENNLMFVIGATKPEEFINIRNITPNHFYLVPGVGAQGGSLKEISERAMTKDCGLLVNASRGVIYASSGEDFAEAAGKAAKAYAEEMQQYIK
;
A
#
# COMPACT_ATOMS: atom_id res chain seq x y z
N MET A 1 -6.18 5.22 -12.69
CA MET A 1 -7.53 4.82 -12.18
C MET A 1 -8.00 5.83 -11.15
N THR A 2 -9.23 6.35 -11.24
CA THR A 2 -9.81 7.30 -10.27
C THR A 2 -10.32 6.56 -9.01
N ARG A 3 -10.59 7.34 -7.93
CA ARG A 3 -11.22 6.81 -6.70
C ARG A 3 -12.56 6.11 -6.98
N GLN A 4 -13.41 6.75 -7.78
CA GLN A 4 -14.70 6.21 -8.15
C GLN A 4 -14.55 4.87 -8.89
N GLN A 5 -13.67 4.79 -9.87
CA GLN A 5 -13.41 3.55 -10.61
C GLN A 5 -12.88 2.43 -9.71
N LEU A 6 -11.99 2.76 -8.74
CA LEU A 6 -11.50 1.78 -7.78
C LEU A 6 -12.63 1.26 -6.88
N ALA A 7 -13.47 2.15 -6.34
CA ALA A 7 -14.62 1.78 -5.53
C ALA A 7 -15.62 0.92 -6.32
N GLU A 8 -15.95 1.30 -7.57
CA GLU A 8 -16.81 0.52 -8.45
C GLU A 8 -16.27 -0.91 -8.68
N GLN A 9 -14.96 -1.07 -8.89
CA GLN A 9 -14.35 -2.40 -9.01
C GLN A 9 -14.47 -3.21 -7.71
N ILE A 10 -14.26 -2.59 -6.55
CA ILE A 10 -14.40 -3.23 -5.24
C ILE A 10 -15.84 -3.75 -5.04
N PHE A 11 -16.84 -2.91 -5.27
CA PHE A 11 -18.23 -3.30 -5.09
C PHE A 11 -18.71 -4.30 -6.14
N SER A 12 -18.29 -4.17 -7.39
CA SER A 12 -18.63 -5.10 -8.47
C SER A 12 -18.05 -6.50 -8.23
N LYS A 13 -16.80 -6.60 -7.82
CA LYS A 13 -16.12 -7.88 -7.54
C LYS A 13 -16.34 -8.38 -6.11
N LYS A 14 -16.92 -7.56 -5.24
CA LYS A 14 -17.11 -7.83 -3.81
C LYS A 14 -15.82 -8.25 -3.09
N THR A 15 -14.73 -7.58 -3.43
CA THR A 15 -13.41 -7.82 -2.84
C THR A 15 -12.59 -6.53 -2.85
N TYR A 16 -11.72 -6.35 -1.88
CA TYR A 16 -10.70 -5.30 -1.80
C TYR A 16 -9.30 -5.89 -1.67
N LEU A 17 -9.15 -7.12 -2.22
CA LEU A 17 -7.87 -7.81 -2.29
C LEU A 17 -6.93 -7.13 -3.27
N CYS A 18 -5.71 -6.91 -2.80
CA CYS A 18 -4.55 -6.56 -3.59
C CYS A 18 -3.58 -7.74 -3.58
N VAL A 19 -3.31 -8.35 -4.72
CA VAL A 19 -2.34 -9.45 -4.81
C VAL A 19 -0.94 -8.86 -4.98
N GLY A 20 -0.03 -9.22 -4.05
CA GLY A 20 1.35 -8.79 -4.12
C GLY A 20 2.19 -9.74 -4.96
N LEU A 21 2.85 -9.21 -5.99
CA LEU A 21 3.77 -9.93 -6.87
C LEU A 21 5.23 -9.71 -6.41
N ASP A 22 5.51 -10.12 -5.16
CA ASP A 22 6.85 -10.06 -4.55
C ASP A 22 7.63 -11.31 -4.97
N THR A 23 7.92 -11.41 -6.28
CA THR A 23 8.39 -12.63 -6.94
C THR A 23 9.88 -12.83 -6.75
N ASP A 24 10.22 -13.79 -5.92
CA ASP A 24 11.58 -14.22 -5.61
C ASP A 24 11.99 -15.37 -6.58
N PRO A 25 12.99 -15.17 -7.44
CA PRO A 25 13.43 -16.20 -8.40
C PRO A 25 13.83 -17.54 -7.76
N GLU A 26 14.27 -17.51 -6.49
CA GLU A 26 14.68 -18.72 -5.78
C GLU A 26 13.49 -19.56 -5.31
N LYS A 27 12.29 -18.97 -5.24
CA LYS A 27 11.05 -19.63 -4.79
C LYS A 27 10.14 -20.08 -5.90
N LEU A 28 10.54 -19.88 -7.14
CA LEU A 28 9.76 -20.29 -8.31
C LEU A 28 9.69 -21.83 -8.41
N PRO A 29 8.58 -22.39 -8.91
CA PRO A 29 8.45 -23.82 -9.20
C PRO A 29 9.60 -24.33 -10.08
N LYS A 30 10.03 -25.57 -9.83
CA LYS A 30 11.20 -26.17 -10.50
C LYS A 30 11.13 -26.13 -12.02
N HIS A 31 9.96 -26.36 -12.60
CA HIS A 31 9.75 -26.38 -14.05
C HIS A 31 9.93 -24.99 -14.70
N LEU A 32 9.90 -23.91 -13.93
CA LEU A 32 10.15 -22.55 -14.42
C LEU A 32 11.61 -22.11 -14.26
N GLN A 33 12.44 -22.82 -13.47
CA GLN A 33 13.77 -22.34 -13.11
C GLN A 33 14.71 -22.11 -14.29
N ASP A 34 14.61 -22.94 -15.32
CA ASP A 34 15.45 -22.85 -16.51
C ASP A 34 14.90 -21.89 -17.59
N ASN A 35 13.70 -21.32 -17.35
CA ASN A 35 13.12 -20.36 -18.29
C ASN A 35 13.80 -19.00 -18.13
N PRO A 36 14.33 -18.39 -19.19
CA PRO A 36 14.95 -17.06 -19.13
C PRO A 36 13.98 -15.96 -18.69
N ASP A 37 12.68 -16.14 -18.93
CA ASP A 37 11.58 -15.22 -18.59
C ASP A 37 10.81 -15.65 -17.33
N LYS A 38 11.39 -16.51 -16.50
CA LYS A 38 10.71 -17.19 -15.38
C LYS A 38 9.90 -16.28 -14.46
N ILE A 39 10.39 -15.07 -14.16
CA ILE A 39 9.69 -14.11 -13.32
C ILE A 39 8.40 -13.66 -14.01
N PHE A 40 8.47 -13.28 -15.27
CA PHE A 40 7.30 -12.84 -16.02
C PHE A 40 6.29 -13.97 -16.23
N GLU A 41 6.74 -15.16 -16.61
CA GLU A 41 5.85 -16.31 -16.83
C GLU A 41 5.14 -16.74 -15.54
N PHE A 42 5.84 -16.71 -14.39
CA PHE A 42 5.24 -16.94 -13.10
C PHE A 42 4.17 -15.87 -12.79
N ASN A 43 4.51 -14.58 -12.91
CA ASN A 43 3.58 -13.49 -12.66
C ASN A 43 2.35 -13.56 -13.55
N LYS A 44 2.54 -13.87 -14.83
CA LYS A 44 1.46 -14.05 -15.80
C LYS A 44 0.49 -15.14 -15.35
N ALA A 45 0.98 -16.31 -14.96
CA ALA A 45 0.14 -17.40 -14.49
C ALA A 45 -0.61 -17.03 -13.19
N ILE A 46 0.05 -16.32 -12.25
CA ILE A 46 -0.58 -15.79 -11.04
C ILE A 46 -1.70 -14.80 -11.39
N ILE A 47 -1.43 -13.84 -12.29
CA ILE A 47 -2.43 -12.85 -12.71
C ILE A 47 -3.63 -13.53 -13.34
N ASP A 48 -3.41 -14.48 -14.26
CA ASP A 48 -4.49 -15.21 -14.92
C ASP A 48 -5.38 -15.97 -13.93
N ALA A 49 -4.77 -16.56 -12.88
CA ALA A 49 -5.49 -17.32 -11.87
C ALA A 49 -6.20 -16.47 -10.81
N THR A 50 -5.77 -15.20 -10.61
CA THR A 50 -6.24 -14.39 -9.47
C THR A 50 -7.05 -13.16 -9.87
N ARG A 51 -7.02 -12.75 -11.14
CA ARG A 51 -7.62 -11.48 -11.61
C ARG A 51 -9.13 -11.36 -11.33
N ASP A 52 -9.85 -12.46 -11.25
CA ASP A 52 -11.29 -12.43 -10.95
C ASP A 52 -11.59 -12.24 -9.45
N PHE A 53 -10.60 -12.45 -8.59
CA PHE A 53 -10.72 -12.42 -7.14
C PHE A 53 -10.04 -11.21 -6.47
N CYS A 54 -9.41 -10.33 -7.24
CA CYS A 54 -8.74 -9.14 -6.72
C CYS A 54 -9.09 -7.90 -7.55
N VAL A 55 -8.81 -6.72 -6.99
CA VAL A 55 -8.99 -5.41 -7.66
C VAL A 55 -7.68 -4.70 -7.94
N ALA A 56 -6.59 -5.17 -7.35
CA ALA A 56 -5.29 -4.54 -7.45
C ALA A 56 -4.16 -5.56 -7.49
N TYR A 57 -3.05 -5.16 -8.12
CA TYR A 57 -1.76 -5.85 -8.04
C TYR A 57 -0.70 -4.88 -7.53
N LYS A 58 0.11 -5.35 -6.59
CA LYS A 58 1.22 -4.60 -6.02
C LYS A 58 2.54 -5.29 -6.36
N ILE A 59 3.42 -4.59 -7.05
CA ILE A 59 4.76 -5.06 -7.40
C ILE A 59 5.76 -4.41 -6.43
N ASN A 60 6.39 -5.24 -5.59
CA ASN A 60 7.50 -4.78 -4.76
C ASN A 60 8.75 -4.72 -5.62
N THR A 61 9.15 -3.50 -5.97
CA THR A 61 10.21 -3.25 -6.96
C THR A 61 11.55 -3.83 -6.56
N ALA A 62 11.84 -3.99 -5.26
CA ALA A 62 13.10 -4.53 -4.77
C ALA A 62 13.40 -5.94 -5.31
N PHE A 63 12.38 -6.79 -5.50
CA PHE A 63 12.56 -8.13 -6.04
C PHE A 63 13.00 -8.13 -7.51
N TYR A 64 12.62 -7.10 -8.24
CA TYR A 64 12.93 -6.91 -9.66
C TYR A 64 14.24 -6.13 -9.83
N GLU A 65 14.43 -5.05 -9.08
CA GLU A 65 15.65 -4.24 -9.09
C GLU A 65 16.88 -5.10 -8.77
N ALA A 66 16.76 -6.05 -7.83
CA ALA A 66 17.82 -6.99 -7.48
C ALA A 66 18.26 -7.90 -8.64
N GLN A 67 17.45 -8.03 -9.71
CA GLN A 67 17.76 -8.83 -10.89
C GLN A 67 18.39 -7.99 -12.02
N GLY A 68 18.73 -6.73 -11.76
CA GLY A 68 19.31 -5.82 -12.75
C GLY A 68 18.36 -5.55 -13.92
N LEU A 69 18.90 -5.36 -15.13
CA LEU A 69 18.11 -5.00 -16.31
C LEU A 69 17.01 -6.01 -16.64
N ARG A 70 17.27 -7.31 -16.48
CA ARG A 70 16.26 -8.34 -16.71
C ARG A 70 15.08 -8.25 -15.73
N GLY A 71 15.35 -7.84 -14.50
CA GLY A 71 14.30 -7.60 -13.53
C GLY A 71 13.42 -6.41 -13.91
N TRP A 72 14.01 -5.30 -14.35
CA TRP A 72 13.28 -4.15 -14.87
C TRP A 72 12.39 -4.50 -16.05
N GLU A 73 12.94 -5.25 -17.02
CA GLU A 73 12.18 -5.75 -18.18
C GLU A 73 11.02 -6.66 -17.76
N SER A 74 11.27 -7.59 -16.82
CA SER A 74 10.22 -8.47 -16.28
C SER A 74 9.14 -7.68 -15.56
N MET A 75 9.49 -6.63 -14.82
CA MET A 75 8.55 -5.74 -14.16
C MET A 75 7.68 -4.98 -15.18
N GLU A 76 8.29 -4.36 -16.18
CA GLU A 76 7.57 -3.63 -17.23
C GLU A 76 6.58 -4.55 -17.96
N ARG A 77 7.02 -5.75 -18.38
CA ARG A 77 6.14 -6.76 -19.01
C ARG A 77 5.00 -7.16 -18.08
N THR A 78 5.27 -7.36 -16.79
CA THR A 78 4.25 -7.70 -15.79
C THR A 78 3.22 -6.58 -15.64
N VAL A 79 3.65 -5.33 -15.50
CA VAL A 79 2.74 -4.17 -15.40
C VAL A 79 1.85 -4.04 -16.62
N ASN A 80 2.40 -4.25 -17.82
CA ASN A 80 1.67 -4.20 -19.06
C ASN A 80 0.69 -5.38 -19.24
N TYR A 81 0.98 -6.51 -18.60
CA TYR A 81 0.11 -7.69 -18.63
C TYR A 81 -1.09 -7.58 -17.66
N ILE A 82 -0.95 -6.86 -16.57
CA ILE A 82 -2.06 -6.63 -15.63
C ILE A 82 -3.22 -5.94 -16.36
N PRO A 83 -4.46 -6.49 -16.29
CA PRO A 83 -5.61 -5.90 -16.97
C PRO A 83 -5.84 -4.44 -16.56
N THR A 84 -6.26 -3.60 -17.49
CA THR A 84 -6.51 -2.16 -17.24
C THR A 84 -7.62 -1.88 -16.23
N THR A 85 -8.43 -2.89 -15.91
CA THR A 85 -9.47 -2.84 -14.87
C THR A 85 -8.91 -3.02 -13.46
N HIS A 86 -7.63 -3.35 -13.31
CA HIS A 86 -6.98 -3.54 -12.02
C HIS A 86 -6.07 -2.38 -11.67
N PHE A 87 -6.08 -2.01 -10.39
CA PHE A 87 -5.23 -0.96 -9.85
C PHE A 87 -3.79 -1.45 -9.70
N LYS A 88 -2.81 -0.75 -10.30
CA LYS A 88 -1.41 -1.15 -10.37
C LYS A 88 -0.55 -0.33 -9.43
N ILE A 89 0.05 -0.98 -8.42
CA ILE A 89 0.81 -0.32 -7.37
C ILE A 89 2.29 -0.69 -7.48
N ALA A 90 3.16 0.33 -7.62
CA ALA A 90 4.59 0.20 -7.43
C ALA A 90 4.92 0.34 -5.93
N ASP A 91 5.27 -0.76 -5.28
CA ASP A 91 5.74 -0.73 -3.88
C ASP A 91 7.25 -0.47 -3.86
N ALA A 92 7.63 0.79 -4.12
CA ALA A 92 8.99 1.23 -4.38
C ALA A 92 9.60 2.04 -3.22
N LYS A 93 8.75 2.58 -2.33
CA LYS A 93 9.14 3.40 -1.16
C LYS A 93 10.15 4.49 -1.53
N ARG A 94 9.87 5.18 -2.64
CA ARG A 94 10.75 6.26 -3.13
C ARG A 94 10.62 7.49 -2.23
N GLY A 95 11.64 8.32 -2.26
CA GLY A 95 11.69 9.61 -1.59
C GLY A 95 13.01 10.28 -1.94
N ASP A 96 12.92 11.52 -2.46
CA ASP A 96 14.06 12.36 -2.78
C ASP A 96 13.55 13.81 -2.86
N ILE A 97 14.45 14.78 -3.02
CA ILE A 97 14.06 16.19 -3.08
C ILE A 97 13.75 16.63 -4.52
N GLY A 98 12.77 17.52 -4.65
CA GLY A 98 12.51 18.34 -5.84
C GLY A 98 12.56 17.59 -7.17
N ASN A 99 13.51 17.95 -8.01
CA ASN A 99 13.65 17.41 -9.36
C ASN A 99 13.90 15.90 -9.39
N THR A 100 14.64 15.34 -8.46
CA THR A 100 14.91 13.89 -8.39
C THR A 100 13.62 13.12 -8.11
N SER A 101 12.80 13.58 -7.18
CA SER A 101 11.45 13.01 -6.95
C SER A 101 10.58 13.08 -8.20
N ALA A 102 10.65 14.17 -8.97
CA ALA A 102 9.93 14.29 -10.25
C ALA A 102 10.38 13.23 -11.27
N GLN A 103 11.69 12.89 -11.32
CA GLN A 103 12.17 11.81 -12.19
C GLN A 103 11.66 10.44 -11.75
N TYR A 104 11.58 10.17 -10.45
CA TYR A 104 10.94 8.94 -9.95
C TYR A 104 9.45 8.90 -10.29
N ALA A 105 8.71 9.99 -10.11
CA ALA A 105 7.30 10.06 -10.49
C ALA A 105 7.11 9.77 -11.98
N LYS A 106 7.92 10.39 -12.84
CA LYS A 106 7.91 10.14 -14.29
C LYS A 106 8.20 8.68 -14.64
N ALA A 107 9.22 8.07 -14.02
CA ALA A 107 9.59 6.68 -14.28
C ALA A 107 8.44 5.71 -13.99
N PHE A 108 7.76 5.88 -12.84
CA PHE A 108 6.70 4.96 -12.44
C PHE A 108 5.35 5.29 -13.07
N PHE A 109 5.01 6.55 -13.26
CA PHE A 109 3.69 6.94 -13.76
C PHE A 109 3.59 7.02 -15.28
N GLU A 110 4.66 7.49 -15.95
CA GLU A 110 4.68 7.64 -17.41
C GLU A 110 5.34 6.42 -18.08
N THR A 111 6.59 6.10 -17.70
CA THR A 111 7.36 5.07 -18.38
C THR A 111 6.81 3.67 -18.10
N LEU A 112 6.61 3.33 -16.83
CA LEU A 112 6.14 2.00 -16.39
C LEU A 112 4.62 1.90 -16.29
N ASN A 113 3.89 3.03 -16.36
CA ASN A 113 2.44 3.11 -16.35
C ASN A 113 1.76 2.44 -15.14
N PHE A 114 2.31 2.63 -13.94
CA PHE A 114 1.61 2.33 -12.70
C PHE A 114 0.51 3.34 -12.40
N ASP A 115 -0.52 2.93 -11.65
CA ASP A 115 -1.55 3.84 -11.13
C ASP A 115 -1.12 4.49 -9.81
N ALA A 116 -0.27 3.82 -9.03
CA ALA A 116 0.16 4.26 -7.71
C ALA A 116 1.61 3.90 -7.41
N ILE A 117 2.22 4.67 -6.49
CA ILE A 117 3.56 4.41 -5.96
C ILE A 117 3.61 4.62 -4.46
N THR A 118 4.31 3.75 -3.72
CA THR A 118 4.60 3.98 -2.32
C THR A 118 5.80 4.92 -2.15
N VAL A 119 5.68 5.87 -1.22
CA VAL A 119 6.72 6.87 -0.94
C VAL A 119 6.95 7.02 0.56
N ALA A 120 8.19 7.39 0.94
CA ALA A 120 8.58 7.62 2.31
C ALA A 120 8.47 9.12 2.66
N PRO A 121 7.79 9.50 3.77
CA PRO A 121 7.51 10.90 4.08
C PRO A 121 8.62 11.62 4.86
N TYR A 122 9.68 10.94 5.28
CA TYR A 122 10.66 11.45 6.23
C TYR A 122 11.34 12.76 5.78
N MET A 123 11.52 12.94 4.45
CA MET A 123 12.16 14.13 3.89
C MET A 123 11.21 15.32 3.73
N GLY A 124 9.92 15.19 4.04
CA GLY A 124 8.98 16.31 4.02
C GLY A 124 8.18 16.47 2.73
N GLU A 125 7.48 17.60 2.63
CA GLU A 125 6.48 17.86 1.60
C GLU A 125 7.05 17.94 0.18
N ASP A 126 8.18 18.59 0.02
CA ASP A 126 8.86 18.77 -1.27
C ASP A 126 9.30 17.45 -1.91
N SER A 127 9.50 16.42 -1.08
CA SER A 127 9.78 15.05 -1.56
C SER A 127 8.54 14.31 -2.06
N ILE A 128 7.35 14.70 -1.63
CA ILE A 128 6.06 14.04 -1.95
C ILE A 128 5.29 14.77 -3.05
N ARG A 129 5.34 16.12 -3.08
CA ARG A 129 4.60 16.93 -4.05
C ARG A 129 4.77 16.51 -5.51
N PRO A 130 5.96 16.14 -6.02
CA PRO A 130 6.12 15.75 -7.40
C PRO A 130 5.25 14.55 -7.82
N PHE A 131 4.97 13.63 -6.88
CA PHE A 131 4.07 12.49 -7.13
C PHE A 131 2.60 12.90 -7.12
N LEU A 132 2.21 13.81 -6.23
CA LEU A 132 0.84 14.32 -6.11
C LEU A 132 0.40 15.20 -7.30
N ALA A 133 1.35 15.69 -8.10
CA ALA A 133 1.07 16.53 -9.26
C ALA A 133 0.46 15.77 -10.45
N TYR A 134 0.49 14.44 -10.45
CA TYR A 134 -0.03 13.63 -11.54
C TYR A 134 -1.53 13.38 -11.40
N GLU A 135 -2.30 13.82 -12.39
CA GLU A 135 -3.74 13.56 -12.46
C GLU A 135 -4.03 12.06 -12.60
N ASN A 136 -5.06 11.59 -11.92
CA ASN A 136 -5.51 10.18 -11.94
C ASN A 136 -4.44 9.15 -11.54
N LYS A 137 -3.39 9.61 -10.84
CA LYS A 137 -2.38 8.77 -10.21
C LYS A 137 -2.45 8.91 -8.69
N TRP A 138 -1.88 7.96 -7.97
CA TRP A 138 -1.98 7.91 -6.53
C TRP A 138 -0.62 7.85 -5.86
N THR A 139 -0.46 8.66 -4.84
CA THR A 139 0.70 8.63 -3.95
C THR A 139 0.30 7.90 -2.67
N ILE A 140 1.00 6.81 -2.35
CA ILE A 140 0.73 6.01 -1.14
C ILE A 140 1.86 6.26 -0.16
N VAL A 141 1.60 7.04 0.89
CA VAL A 141 2.61 7.45 1.87
C VAL A 141 2.67 6.47 3.03
N LEU A 142 3.88 6.13 3.48
CA LEU A 142 4.08 5.31 4.66
C LEU A 142 3.53 6.03 5.90
N GLY A 143 2.56 5.40 6.58
CA GLY A 143 1.99 5.88 7.83
C GLY A 143 2.53 5.08 9.03
N LEU A 144 1.75 4.09 9.51
CA LEU A 144 2.18 3.16 10.55
C LEU A 144 2.50 1.80 9.92
N THR A 145 3.75 1.37 9.97
CA THR A 145 4.19 0.11 9.37
C THR A 145 4.13 -1.07 10.35
N SER A 146 4.13 -2.31 9.84
CA SER A 146 3.95 -3.52 10.66
C SER A 146 5.24 -4.12 11.22
N ASN A 147 6.41 -3.63 10.78
CA ASN A 147 7.71 -4.15 11.20
C ASN A 147 8.09 -3.67 12.61
N GLU A 148 8.99 -4.40 13.25
CA GLU A 148 9.42 -4.08 14.63
C GLU A 148 10.13 -2.73 14.73
N GLY A 149 10.88 -2.32 13.69
CA GLY A 149 11.57 -1.03 13.59
C GLY A 149 10.65 0.19 13.60
N ALA A 150 9.33 0.03 13.45
CA ALA A 150 8.37 1.13 13.67
C ALA A 150 8.49 1.78 15.06
N LYS A 151 8.98 1.02 16.06
CA LYS A 151 9.25 1.51 17.42
C LYS A 151 10.37 2.55 17.48
N ASP A 152 11.28 2.57 16.49
CA ASP A 152 12.43 3.47 16.50
C ASP A 152 12.03 4.91 16.23
N PHE A 153 11.03 5.11 15.36
CA PHE A 153 10.54 6.42 14.93
C PHE A 153 9.02 6.55 15.03
N GLU A 154 8.26 5.75 14.30
CA GLU A 154 6.83 5.93 14.11
C GLU A 154 6.04 5.97 15.43
N LEU A 155 6.44 5.13 16.40
CA LEU A 155 5.82 5.02 17.73
C LEU A 155 6.51 5.87 18.81
N ARG A 156 7.36 6.81 18.42
CA ARG A 156 7.90 7.78 19.39
C ARG A 156 6.85 8.84 19.69
N LYS A 157 6.69 9.14 20.98
CA LYS A 157 5.81 10.20 21.44
C LYS A 157 6.47 11.56 21.29
N LEU A 158 5.74 12.48 20.70
CA LEU A 158 6.11 13.88 20.56
C LEU A 158 5.26 14.68 21.55
N THR A 159 5.88 15.63 22.26
CA THR A 159 5.13 16.63 23.04
C THR A 159 4.61 17.68 22.05
N ARG A 160 3.31 17.99 22.11
CA ARG A 160 2.77 19.15 21.38
C ARG A 160 3.38 20.41 21.98
N GLU A 161 4.09 21.17 21.17
CA GLU A 161 4.36 22.56 21.49
C GLU A 161 3.02 23.31 21.40
N THR A 162 2.43 23.65 22.53
CA THR A 162 1.43 24.70 22.58
C THR A 162 2.18 25.99 22.27
N THR A 163 2.02 26.54 21.07
CA THR A 163 2.33 27.95 20.80
C THR A 163 1.36 28.78 21.63
N VAL A 164 1.72 29.03 22.88
CA VAL A 164 1.09 30.08 23.67
C VAL A 164 1.58 31.37 23.06
N GLY A 165 0.68 32.11 22.39
CA GLY A 165 0.96 33.47 21.97
C GLY A 165 1.48 34.28 23.16
N ILE A 166 2.54 35.05 22.94
CA ILE A 166 3.28 35.82 23.96
C ILE A 166 2.43 36.91 24.67
N GLU A 167 1.11 36.93 24.48
CA GLU A 167 0.24 37.98 25.01
C GLU A 167 -0.42 37.70 26.37
N SER A 168 -0.13 36.61 27.04
CA SER A 168 -0.68 36.37 28.38
C SER A 168 0.24 35.53 29.28
N ALA A 169 1.36 36.11 29.66
CA ALA A 169 2.31 35.49 30.59
C ALA A 169 1.81 35.45 32.07
N GLU A 170 0.61 35.94 32.37
CA GLU A 170 0.10 36.01 33.71
C GLU A 170 -0.94 34.96 34.13
N LEU A 171 -1.33 34.04 33.19
CA LEU A 171 -2.29 32.97 33.50
C LEU A 171 -1.77 31.55 33.26
N ALA A 172 -0.49 31.36 33.15
CA ALA A 172 0.14 30.05 32.90
C ALA A 172 0.39 29.25 34.19
N LEU A 173 -0.58 29.19 35.10
CA LEU A 173 -0.58 28.27 36.27
C LEU A 173 -1.56 27.11 36.10
N ASP A 174 -2.10 26.90 34.91
CA ASP A 174 -2.77 25.64 34.61
C ASP A 174 -1.68 24.69 34.08
N VAL A 175 -1.37 23.69 34.88
CA VAL A 175 -0.45 22.57 34.51
C VAL A 175 -1.12 21.82 33.37
N GLY A 176 -0.94 22.36 32.17
CA GLY A 176 -1.57 21.87 30.96
C GLY A 176 -1.21 20.42 30.74
N SER A 177 -2.22 19.60 30.59
CA SER A 177 -2.09 18.23 30.07
C SER A 177 -1.20 18.27 28.82
N HIS A 178 0.03 17.81 28.92
CA HIS A 178 0.95 17.69 27.80
C HIS A 178 0.32 16.70 26.82
N GLN A 179 -0.41 17.21 25.83
CA GLN A 179 -0.96 16.38 24.78
C GLN A 179 0.20 15.80 23.99
N THR A 180 0.44 14.51 24.16
CA THR A 180 1.41 13.77 23.38
C THR A 180 0.73 13.14 22.17
N GLU A 181 1.42 13.07 21.06
CA GLU A 181 1.03 12.30 19.87
C GLU A 181 2.18 11.42 19.43
N TYR A 182 1.91 10.32 18.75
CA TYR A 182 2.95 9.53 18.10
C TYR A 182 3.46 10.23 16.83
N LEU A 183 4.70 9.94 16.45
CA LEU A 183 5.26 10.51 15.21
C LEU A 183 4.41 10.11 13.99
N TYR A 184 3.93 8.86 13.89
CA TYR A 184 3.06 8.45 12.78
C TYR A 184 1.77 9.30 12.69
N GLU A 185 1.18 9.69 13.81
CA GLU A 185 -0.02 10.54 13.85
C GLU A 185 0.29 11.94 13.30
N ARG A 186 1.45 12.50 13.70
CA ARG A 186 1.96 13.77 13.16
C ARG A 186 2.15 13.70 11.65
N VAL A 187 2.75 12.60 11.16
CA VAL A 187 2.94 12.34 9.73
C VAL A 187 1.59 12.29 9.02
N LEU A 188 0.64 11.50 9.48
CA LEU A 188 -0.68 11.38 8.86
C LEU A 188 -1.40 12.75 8.78
N LYS A 189 -1.42 13.51 9.88
CA LYS A 189 -2.04 14.85 9.93
C LYS A 189 -1.40 15.82 8.94
N LYS A 190 -0.06 15.83 8.85
CA LYS A 190 0.66 16.72 7.94
C LYS A 190 0.45 16.32 6.48
N VAL A 191 0.65 15.04 6.17
CA VAL A 191 0.59 14.52 4.80
C VAL A 191 -0.83 14.60 4.24
N ALA A 192 -1.87 14.38 5.04
CA ALA A 192 -3.26 14.55 4.61
C ALA A 192 -3.57 15.96 4.08
N GLY A 193 -2.83 16.98 4.54
CA GLY A 193 -2.95 18.35 4.04
C GLY A 193 -2.20 18.62 2.72
N TRP A 194 -1.37 17.70 2.23
CA TRP A 194 -0.60 17.88 0.99
C TRP A 194 -1.33 17.36 -0.26
N GLY A 195 -2.24 16.41 -0.09
CA GLY A 195 -3.04 15.82 -1.15
C GLY A 195 -4.52 15.79 -0.79
N THR A 196 -5.25 14.98 -1.52
CA THR A 196 -6.68 14.76 -1.31
C THR A 196 -6.99 13.27 -1.20
N GLU A 197 -8.18 12.93 -0.74
CA GLU A 197 -8.68 11.56 -0.72
C GLU A 197 -8.79 10.90 -2.11
N ASN A 198 -8.59 11.67 -3.20
CA ASN A 198 -8.66 11.20 -4.58
C ASN A 198 -7.28 10.87 -5.19
N ASN A 199 -6.18 11.31 -4.57
CA ASN A 199 -4.82 11.08 -5.07
C ASN A 199 -3.81 10.67 -3.99
N LEU A 200 -4.26 10.56 -2.73
CA LEU A 200 -3.42 10.24 -1.58
C LEU A 200 -3.99 9.04 -0.81
N MET A 201 -3.16 8.06 -0.58
CA MET A 201 -3.40 6.89 0.28
C MET A 201 -2.31 6.78 1.34
N PHE A 202 -2.54 5.91 2.33
CA PHE A 202 -1.52 5.60 3.34
C PHE A 202 -1.27 4.09 3.44
N VAL A 203 -0.02 3.70 3.71
CA VAL A 203 0.30 2.34 4.15
C VAL A 203 0.05 2.26 5.64
N ILE A 204 -0.87 1.37 6.05
CA ILE A 204 -1.17 1.09 7.46
C ILE A 204 -1.05 -0.41 7.69
N GLY A 205 -0.09 -0.82 8.51
CA GLY A 205 0.17 -2.23 8.79
C GLY A 205 -0.94 -2.91 9.59
N ALA A 206 -1.24 -4.16 9.24
CA ALA A 206 -2.34 -4.95 9.82
C ALA A 206 -2.10 -5.43 11.26
N THR A 207 -0.88 -5.30 11.79
CA THR A 207 -0.47 -5.92 13.07
C THR A 207 -0.92 -5.17 14.32
N LYS A 208 -1.52 -3.99 14.15
CA LYS A 208 -2.05 -3.14 15.23
C LYS A 208 -3.47 -2.69 14.91
N PRO A 209 -4.44 -3.62 14.92
CA PRO A 209 -5.82 -3.31 14.52
C PRO A 209 -6.49 -2.26 15.43
N GLU A 210 -6.06 -2.12 16.68
CA GLU A 210 -6.54 -1.10 17.61
C GLU A 210 -6.27 0.32 17.13
N GLU A 211 -5.15 0.56 16.43
CA GLU A 211 -4.78 1.89 15.93
C GLU A 211 -5.65 2.36 14.75
N PHE A 212 -6.32 1.46 14.05
CA PHE A 212 -7.15 1.84 12.89
C PHE A 212 -8.26 2.83 13.24
N ILE A 213 -8.83 2.75 14.44
CA ILE A 213 -9.87 3.69 14.88
C ILE A 213 -9.26 5.09 15.00
N ASN A 214 -8.10 5.21 15.65
CA ASN A 214 -7.39 6.48 15.81
C ASN A 214 -6.93 7.04 14.46
N ILE A 215 -6.34 6.19 13.61
CA ILE A 215 -5.88 6.56 12.27
C ILE A 215 -7.06 7.03 11.41
N ARG A 216 -8.22 6.36 11.48
CA ARG A 216 -9.42 6.74 10.74
C ARG A 216 -9.98 8.10 11.20
N ASN A 217 -9.85 8.44 12.48
CA ASN A 217 -10.21 9.78 12.99
C ASN A 217 -9.31 10.88 12.40
N ILE A 218 -8.04 10.56 12.08
CA ILE A 218 -7.09 11.51 11.47
C ILE A 218 -7.32 11.64 9.96
N THR A 219 -7.57 10.51 9.29
CA THR A 219 -7.70 10.42 7.82
C THR A 219 -9.00 9.69 7.42
N PRO A 220 -10.18 10.30 7.69
CA PRO A 220 -11.48 9.60 7.68
C PRO A 220 -11.86 8.99 6.33
N ASN A 221 -11.46 9.62 5.23
CA ASN A 221 -11.89 9.22 3.90
C ASN A 221 -10.78 8.62 3.03
N HIS A 222 -9.52 8.63 3.48
CA HIS A 222 -8.41 8.13 2.66
C HIS A 222 -8.46 6.60 2.53
N PHE A 223 -8.04 6.10 1.38
CA PHE A 223 -7.76 4.68 1.21
C PHE A 223 -6.51 4.27 1.98
N TYR A 224 -6.52 3.05 2.51
CA TYR A 224 -5.34 2.43 3.13
C TYR A 224 -4.90 1.21 2.34
N LEU A 225 -3.61 1.15 2.02
CA LEU A 225 -2.95 -0.08 1.62
C LEU A 225 -2.52 -0.80 2.90
N VAL A 226 -3.08 -1.98 3.13
CA VAL A 226 -2.93 -2.71 4.39
C VAL A 226 -2.14 -4.01 4.17
N PRO A 227 -0.81 -3.99 4.33
CA PRO A 227 -0.01 -5.21 4.31
C PRO A 227 -0.05 -5.94 5.65
N GLY A 228 0.23 -7.26 5.62
CA GLY A 228 0.44 -8.07 6.83
C GLY A 228 -0.77 -8.86 7.30
N VAL A 229 -1.87 -8.87 6.55
CA VAL A 229 -3.02 -9.74 6.85
C VAL A 229 -2.65 -11.21 6.60
N GLY A 230 -3.06 -12.09 7.49
CA GLY A 230 -2.77 -13.52 7.45
C GLY A 230 -1.30 -13.83 7.77
N ALA A 231 -0.41 -13.72 6.80
CA ALA A 231 0.99 -14.15 6.91
C ALA A 231 1.82 -13.47 8.02
N GLN A 232 1.40 -12.29 8.51
CA GLN A 232 2.03 -11.56 9.61
C GLN A 232 1.13 -11.46 10.85
N GLY A 233 0.01 -12.22 10.88
CA GLY A 233 -0.89 -12.27 12.02
C GLY A 233 -1.99 -11.21 12.06
N GLY A 234 -2.09 -10.33 11.03
CA GLY A 234 -3.18 -9.35 10.95
C GLY A 234 -4.53 -10.03 10.67
N SER A 235 -5.58 -9.57 11.36
CA SER A 235 -6.96 -10.06 11.22
C SER A 235 -7.72 -9.25 10.18
N LEU A 236 -8.16 -9.90 9.10
CA LEU A 236 -8.99 -9.27 8.07
C LEU A 236 -10.30 -8.73 8.68
N LYS A 237 -10.92 -9.53 9.57
CA LYS A 237 -12.15 -9.13 10.26
C LYS A 237 -11.97 -7.83 11.04
N GLU A 238 -10.98 -7.76 11.93
CA GLU A 238 -10.79 -6.60 12.79
C GLU A 238 -10.48 -5.32 12.00
N ILE A 239 -9.68 -5.43 10.93
CA ILE A 239 -9.37 -4.31 10.06
C ILE A 239 -10.61 -3.82 9.33
N SER A 240 -11.41 -4.74 8.78
CA SER A 240 -12.64 -4.41 8.06
C SER A 240 -13.66 -3.73 8.96
N GLU A 241 -13.89 -4.27 10.16
CA GLU A 241 -14.84 -3.70 11.13
C GLU A 241 -14.42 -2.32 11.64
N ARG A 242 -13.11 -2.03 11.76
CA ARG A 242 -12.60 -0.79 12.36
C ARG A 242 -12.27 0.30 11.36
N ALA A 243 -11.93 -0.07 10.11
CA ALA A 243 -11.37 0.87 9.17
C ALA A 243 -12.14 1.04 7.86
N MET A 244 -13.17 0.23 7.60
CA MET A 244 -13.95 0.37 6.38
C MET A 244 -14.73 1.69 6.33
N THR A 245 -14.79 2.29 5.16
CA THR A 245 -15.58 3.50 4.88
C THR A 245 -16.73 3.19 3.93
N LYS A 246 -17.57 4.20 3.63
CA LYS A 246 -18.66 4.05 2.63
C LYS A 246 -18.17 3.58 1.25
N ASP A 247 -16.93 3.95 0.86
CA ASP A 247 -16.29 3.58 -0.41
C ASP A 247 -15.35 2.38 -0.24
N CYS A 248 -15.55 1.56 0.80
CA CYS A 248 -14.62 0.57 1.31
C CYS A 248 -13.37 1.19 2.00
N GLY A 249 -12.60 2.02 1.31
CA GLY A 249 -11.43 2.72 1.86
C GLY A 249 -10.23 1.82 2.21
N LEU A 250 -10.22 0.57 1.76
CA LEU A 250 -9.19 -0.43 2.04
C LEU A 250 -8.72 -1.13 0.77
N LEU A 251 -7.42 -1.39 0.70
CA LEU A 251 -6.79 -2.37 -0.18
C LEU A 251 -5.93 -3.29 0.70
N VAL A 252 -6.40 -4.50 0.94
CA VAL A 252 -5.67 -5.48 1.77
C VAL A 252 -4.69 -6.25 0.88
N ASN A 253 -3.39 -6.12 1.17
CA ASN A 253 -2.35 -6.79 0.39
C ASN A 253 -2.01 -8.16 0.95
N ALA A 254 -2.19 -9.20 0.12
CA ALA A 254 -1.71 -10.55 0.36
C ALA A 254 -0.69 -10.93 -0.73
N SER A 255 0.54 -11.25 -0.33
CA SER A 255 1.62 -11.68 -1.23
C SER A 255 1.90 -13.17 -1.06
N ARG A 256 2.78 -13.53 -0.12
CA ARG A 256 3.29 -14.90 0.06
C ARG A 256 2.20 -15.96 0.23
N GLY A 257 1.12 -15.64 0.96
CA GLY A 257 -0.01 -16.54 1.17
C GLY A 257 -0.83 -16.83 -0.08
N VAL A 258 -0.66 -16.02 -1.13
CA VAL A 258 -1.29 -16.22 -2.45
C VAL A 258 -0.30 -16.80 -3.44
N ILE A 259 0.79 -16.08 -3.75
CA ILE A 259 1.66 -16.46 -4.87
C ILE A 259 2.53 -17.69 -4.60
N TYR A 260 2.72 -18.05 -3.34
CA TYR A 260 3.45 -19.25 -2.90
C TYR A 260 2.57 -20.25 -2.15
N ALA A 261 1.26 -20.30 -2.49
CA ALA A 261 0.34 -21.27 -1.92
C ALA A 261 0.69 -22.73 -2.28
N SER A 262 1.38 -22.94 -3.40
CA SER A 262 2.03 -24.18 -3.78
C SER A 262 3.40 -23.90 -4.42
N SER A 263 4.33 -24.84 -4.32
CA SER A 263 5.62 -24.83 -5.03
C SER A 263 5.67 -25.81 -6.21
N GLY A 264 4.57 -26.50 -6.49
CA GLY A 264 4.42 -27.48 -7.57
C GLY A 264 4.00 -26.88 -8.90
N GLU A 265 3.67 -27.72 -9.86
CA GLU A 265 3.13 -27.32 -11.17
C GLU A 265 1.74 -26.70 -11.04
N ASP A 266 1.03 -26.98 -9.96
CA ASP A 266 -0.28 -26.45 -9.60
C ASP A 266 -0.24 -25.05 -8.95
N PHE A 267 0.90 -24.39 -8.91
CA PHE A 267 1.11 -23.11 -8.20
C PHE A 267 0.07 -22.05 -8.54
N ALA A 268 -0.29 -21.92 -9.82
CA ALA A 268 -1.27 -20.92 -10.28
C ALA A 268 -2.69 -21.27 -9.81
N GLU A 269 -3.08 -22.55 -9.87
CA GLU A 269 -4.38 -23.01 -9.36
C GLU A 269 -4.48 -22.80 -7.85
N ALA A 270 -3.41 -23.13 -7.11
CA ALA A 270 -3.34 -22.91 -5.67
C ALA A 270 -3.43 -21.42 -5.31
N ALA A 271 -2.76 -20.53 -6.07
CA ALA A 271 -2.87 -19.09 -5.91
C ALA A 271 -4.30 -18.58 -6.17
N GLY A 272 -4.97 -19.09 -7.21
CA GLY A 272 -6.37 -18.78 -7.49
C GLY A 272 -7.31 -19.19 -6.34
N LYS A 273 -7.13 -20.39 -5.77
CA LYS A 273 -7.89 -20.85 -4.60
C LYS A 273 -7.65 -19.97 -3.37
N ALA A 274 -6.40 -19.58 -3.13
CA ALA A 274 -6.05 -18.69 -2.02
C ALA A 274 -6.67 -17.30 -2.18
N ALA A 275 -6.56 -16.68 -3.38
CA ALA A 275 -7.17 -15.40 -3.67
C ALA A 275 -8.70 -15.43 -3.54
N LYS A 276 -9.33 -16.50 -4.01
CA LYS A 276 -10.78 -16.72 -3.87
C LYS A 276 -11.20 -16.79 -2.41
N ALA A 277 -10.47 -17.48 -1.55
CA ALA A 277 -10.76 -17.56 -0.12
C ALA A 277 -10.73 -16.17 0.55
N TYR A 278 -9.73 -15.33 0.22
CA TYR A 278 -9.70 -13.93 0.67
C TYR A 278 -10.91 -13.14 0.16
N ALA A 279 -11.28 -13.28 -1.10
CA ALA A 279 -12.42 -12.57 -1.68
C ALA A 279 -13.75 -12.99 -1.02
N GLU A 280 -13.95 -14.28 -0.75
CA GLU A 280 -15.14 -14.80 -0.06
C GLU A 280 -15.25 -14.29 1.39
N GLU A 281 -14.13 -14.17 2.11
CA GLU A 281 -14.12 -13.54 3.42
C GLU A 281 -14.43 -12.03 3.33
N MET A 282 -13.80 -11.31 2.39
CA MET A 282 -14.00 -9.87 2.18
C MET A 282 -15.44 -9.52 1.80
N GLN A 283 -16.10 -10.38 1.03
CA GLN A 283 -17.48 -10.19 0.61
C GLN A 283 -18.45 -9.99 1.80
N GLN A 284 -18.15 -10.59 2.95
CA GLN A 284 -19.00 -10.49 4.16
C GLN A 284 -19.04 -9.07 4.73
N TYR A 285 -18.06 -8.25 4.43
CA TYR A 285 -17.93 -6.87 4.94
C TYR A 285 -18.37 -5.80 3.94
N ILE A 286 -18.50 -6.14 2.64
CA ILE A 286 -18.97 -5.23 1.59
C ILE A 286 -20.50 -5.24 1.58
N LYS A 287 -21.09 -4.10 1.90
CA LYS A 287 -22.55 -3.92 1.97
C LYS A 287 -23.09 -3.25 0.73
#